data_f4dfd4a739524eb383cebe48c59f81b2
#
_entry.id   f4dfd4a739524eb383cebe48c59f81b2
#
_cell.length_a   1.000
_cell.length_b   1.000
_cell.length_c   1.000
_cell.angle_alpha   90.00
_cell.angle_beta   90.00
_cell.angle_gamma   90.00
#
_symmetry.space_group_name_H-M   'P 1'
#
loop_
_entity.id
_entity.type
_entity.pdbx_description
1 polymer ?
#
loop_
_entity_poly.entity_id
_entity_poly.type
_entity_poly.pdbx_seq_one_letter_code
_entity_poly.pdbx_strand_id
1 'polypeptide(L)' 'MEPRHFEVELQALKNRLLKMGALVEERVHVAMQALMERRLEAAELSLIHI' A
#
# COMPACT_ATOMS: atom_id res chain seq x y z
N MET A 1 -35.92 -0.91 10.78
CA MET A 1 -34.52 -1.30 10.70
C MET A 1 -33.97 -1.63 12.07
N GLU A 2 -33.49 -2.84 12.27
CA GLU A 2 -32.96 -3.22 13.56
C GLU A 2 -31.59 -2.60 13.81
N PRO A 3 -31.36 -2.02 15.01
CA PRO A 3 -30.05 -1.46 15.33
C PRO A 3 -28.88 -2.45 15.17
N ARG A 4 -29.13 -3.72 15.46
CA ARG A 4 -28.11 -4.78 15.29
C ARG A 4 -27.68 -4.96 13.86
N HIS A 5 -28.63 -4.92 12.93
CA HIS A 5 -28.32 -5.07 11.51
C HIS A 5 -27.49 -3.92 11.01
N PHE A 6 -27.83 -2.71 11.43
CA PHE A 6 -27.08 -1.51 11.09
C PHE A 6 -25.65 -1.56 11.63
N GLU A 7 -25.48 -1.98 12.87
CA GLU A 7 -24.17 -2.11 13.50
C GLU A 7 -23.29 -3.14 12.79
N VAL A 8 -23.87 -4.28 12.41
CA VAL A 8 -23.15 -5.32 11.67
C VAL A 8 -22.71 -4.81 10.30
N GLU A 9 -23.58 -4.12 9.58
CA GLU A 9 -23.24 -3.54 8.28
C GLU A 9 -22.16 -2.47 8.40
N LEU A 10 -22.25 -1.64 9.42
CA LEU A 10 -21.26 -0.59 9.65
C LEU A 10 -19.89 -1.20 9.97
N GLN A 11 -19.88 -2.25 10.80
CA GLN A 11 -18.67 -2.96 11.14
C GLN A 11 -18.04 -3.62 9.90
N ALA A 12 -18.86 -4.22 9.05
CA ALA A 12 -18.40 -4.82 7.81
C ALA A 12 -17.77 -3.79 6.87
N LEU A 13 -18.40 -2.62 6.76
CA LEU A 13 -17.85 -1.53 5.96
C LEU A 13 -16.52 -1.05 6.51
N LYS A 14 -16.43 -0.87 7.82
CA LYS A 14 -15.19 -0.47 8.49
C LYS A 14 -14.07 -1.47 8.23
N ASN A 15 -14.37 -2.76 8.32
CA ASN A 15 -13.39 -3.80 8.07
C ASN A 15 -12.89 -3.79 6.62
N ARG A 16 -13.79 -3.54 5.67
CA ARG A 16 -13.41 -3.42 4.25
C ARG A 16 -12.51 -2.21 4.00
N LEU A 17 -12.82 -1.09 4.62
CA LEU A 17 -12.01 0.12 4.50
C LEU A 17 -10.60 -0.09 5.06
N LEU A 18 -10.50 -0.73 6.23
CA LEU A 18 -9.22 -1.05 6.83
C LEU A 18 -8.39 -1.97 5.96
N LYS A 19 -9.03 -2.98 5.39
CA LYS A 19 -8.38 -3.93 4.49
C LYS A 19 -7.87 -3.24 3.21
N MET A 20 -8.68 -2.38 2.63
CA MET A 20 -8.28 -1.60 1.46
C MET A 20 -7.11 -0.68 1.77
N GLY A 21 -7.17 0.00 2.92
CA GLY A 21 -6.08 0.86 3.37
C GLY A 21 -4.78 0.12 3.52
N ALA A 22 -4.81 -1.07 4.11
CA ALA A 22 -3.63 -1.92 4.27
C ALA A 22 -3.05 -2.35 2.93
N LEU A 23 -3.90 -2.70 1.97
CA LEU A 23 -3.46 -3.07 0.61
C LEU A 23 -2.81 -1.89 -0.11
N VAL A 24 -3.38 -0.70 0.01
CA VAL A 24 -2.82 0.51 -0.59
C VAL A 24 -1.46 0.82 0.02
N GLU A 25 -1.33 0.76 1.33
CA GLU A 25 -0.06 0.98 2.01
C GLU A 25 1.01 0.00 1.55
N GLU A 26 0.67 -1.27 1.43
CA GLU A 26 1.59 -2.30 0.96
C GLU A 26 2.06 -2.01 -0.47
N ARG A 27 1.14 -1.66 -1.35
CA ARG A 27 1.47 -1.35 -2.75
C ARG A 27 2.33 -0.10 -2.88
N VAL A 28 2.05 0.91 -2.09
CA VAL A 28 2.88 2.12 -2.05
C VAL A 28 4.27 1.79 -1.57
N HIS A 29 4.38 0.98 -0.52
CA HIS A 29 5.66 0.55 0.01
C HIS A 29 6.49 -0.21 -1.03
N VAL A 30 5.89 -1.16 -1.73
CA VAL A 30 6.54 -1.92 -2.79
C VAL A 30 6.98 -1.01 -3.94
N ALA A 31 6.13 -0.06 -4.33
CA ALA A 31 6.45 0.89 -5.38
C ALA A 31 7.63 1.78 -4.99
N MET A 32 7.67 2.23 -3.75
CA MET A 32 8.79 3.04 -3.24
C MET A 32 10.09 2.25 -3.21
N GLN A 33 10.04 0.99 -2.79
CA GLN A 33 11.20 0.12 -2.80
C GLN A 33 11.74 -0.08 -4.22
N ALA A 34 10.85 -0.31 -5.18
CA ALA A 34 11.22 -0.48 -6.58
C ALA A 34 11.91 0.79 -7.13
N LEU A 35 11.39 1.96 -6.79
CA LEU A 35 11.98 3.23 -7.19
C LEU A 35 13.36 3.44 -6.58
N MET A 36 13.53 3.08 -5.32
CA MET A 36 14.82 3.21 -4.64
C MET A 36 15.86 2.27 -5.22
N GLU A 37 15.48 1.02 -5.50
CA GLU A 37 16.36 0.06 -6.15
C GLU A 37 16.81 0.54 -7.53
N ARG A 38 15.88 1.10 -8.28
CA ARG A 38 16.17 1.65 -9.60
C ARG A 38 17.14 2.82 -9.53
N ARG A 39 16.98 3.65 -8.51
CA ARG A 39 17.88 4.78 -8.28
C ARG A 39 19.28 4.32 -7.93
N LEU A 40 19.41 3.29 -7.12
CA LEU A 40 20.69 2.71 -6.76
C LEU A 40 21.37 2.07 -7.97
N GLU A 41 20.64 1.36 -8.81
CA GLU A 41 21.15 0.79 -10.04
C GLU A 41 21.66 1.88 -10.99
N ALA A 42 20.91 2.96 -11.14
CA ALA A 42 21.32 4.09 -11.97
C ALA A 42 22.60 4.73 -11.44
N ALA A 43 22.73 4.84 -10.12
CA ALA A 43 23.95 5.37 -9.51
C ALA A 43 25.15 4.44 -9.75
N GLU A 44 24.96 3.13 -9.62
CA GLU A 44 26.01 2.15 -9.90
C GLU A 44 26.46 2.17 -11.35
N LEU A 45 25.51 2.23 -12.28
CA LEU A 45 25.81 2.33 -13.69
C LEU A 45 26.58 3.60 -14.02
N SER A 46 26.22 4.69 -13.37
CA SER A 46 26.89 5.97 -13.53
C SER A 46 28.34 5.91 -13.05
N LEU A 47 28.59 5.19 -11.96
CA LEU A 47 29.94 5.00 -11.42
C LEU A 47 30.79 4.07 -12.29
N ILE A 48 30.20 3.05 -12.86
CA ILE A 48 30.88 2.09 -13.73
C ILE A 48 31.25 2.72 -15.07
N HIS A 49 30.45 3.66 -15.54
CA HIS A 49 30.70 4.35 -16.83
C HIS A 49 31.84 5.36 -16.77
N ILE A 50 32.24 5.69 -15.60
CA ILE A 50 33.37 6.58 -15.38
C ILE A 50 34.66 5.78 -15.28
#